data_b0748a402ba4d4163ab0760822a5b6b7
#
_entry.id   b0748a402ba4d4163ab0760822a5b6b7
#
_cell.length_a   1.000
_cell.length_b   1.000
_cell.length_c   1.000
_cell.angle_alpha   90.00
_cell.angle_beta   90.00
_cell.angle_gamma   90.00
#
_symmetry.space_group_name_H-M   'P 1'
#
loop_
_entity.id
_entity.type
_entity.pdbx_description
1 polymer ?
#
loop_
_entity_poly.entity_id
_entity_poly.type
_entity_poly.pdbx_seq_one_letter_code
_entity_poly.pdbx_strand_id
1 'polypeptide(L)'
;ISVEIQERLADMAERSVQLNGLEEQMQVICDDLKNMPAYIQGSKVDMILCNPPYFKVDPHSNLNESEHYLLARHEITTNLDEICRSAQSILKSNGRLAMVHRPDRLLDILDMLKRHNLAPKRLQFVYPKREKEANMLLIEAIKDGSTSGFKVLPPLIVHNDDGSYTPEIQEIYYGS
;
A
#
# COMPACT_ATOMS: atom_id res chain seq x y z
N ILE A 1 1.02 12.33 -6.87
CA ILE A 1 0.34 12.80 -5.64
C ILE A 1 0.60 11.78 -4.54
N SER A 2 1.06 12.23 -3.37
CA SER A 2 1.17 11.44 -2.14
C SER A 2 0.14 11.95 -1.14
N VAL A 3 -0.50 11.04 -0.40
CA VAL A 3 -1.53 11.38 0.60
C VAL A 3 -1.10 10.83 1.94
N GLU A 4 -1.10 11.67 2.93
CA GLU A 4 -0.74 11.32 4.32
C GLU A 4 -1.69 12.04 5.27
N ILE A 5 -2.30 11.30 6.19
CA ILE A 5 -3.26 11.87 7.16
C ILE A 5 -2.57 12.55 8.35
N GLN A 6 -1.35 12.11 8.66
CA GLN A 6 -0.58 12.65 9.77
C GLN A 6 0.16 13.92 9.34
N GLU A 7 -0.23 15.07 9.87
CA GLU A 7 0.35 16.38 9.55
C GLU A 7 1.88 16.39 9.64
N ARG A 8 2.45 15.80 10.70
CA ARG A 8 3.90 15.71 10.87
C ARG A 8 4.59 14.91 9.76
N LEU A 9 4.00 13.80 9.33
CA LEU A 9 4.58 12.96 8.28
C LEU A 9 4.40 13.62 6.91
N ALA A 10 3.27 14.28 6.67
CA ALA A 10 3.03 15.07 5.47
C ALA A 10 4.06 16.21 5.34
N ASP A 11 4.32 16.98 6.41
CA ASP A 11 5.36 18.02 6.45
C ASP A 11 6.76 17.44 6.16
N MET A 12 7.10 16.28 6.74
CA MET A 12 8.38 15.62 6.45
C MET A 12 8.50 15.19 4.98
N ALA A 13 7.41 14.67 4.40
CA ALA A 13 7.38 14.27 2.99
C ALA A 13 7.52 15.50 2.09
N GLU A 14 6.82 16.59 2.37
CA GLU A 14 6.90 17.84 1.60
C GLU A 14 8.31 18.44 1.62
N ARG A 15 8.94 18.49 2.80
CA ARG A 15 10.36 18.90 2.90
C ARG A 15 11.30 17.99 2.11
N SER A 16 11.03 16.68 2.10
CA SER A 16 11.83 15.75 1.31
C SER A 16 11.67 16.01 -0.19
N VAL A 17 10.46 16.32 -0.65
CA VAL A 17 10.21 16.74 -2.05
C VAL A 17 11.04 17.96 -2.40
N GLN A 18 10.99 19.01 -1.57
CA GLN A 18 11.73 20.26 -1.77
C GLN A 18 13.26 20.04 -1.78
N LEU A 19 13.77 19.28 -0.80
CA LEU A 19 15.21 18.99 -0.69
C LEU A 19 15.77 18.23 -1.90
N ASN A 20 14.93 17.48 -2.61
CA ASN A 20 15.33 16.72 -3.79
C ASN A 20 14.94 17.40 -5.12
N GLY A 21 14.36 18.59 -5.10
CA GLY A 21 13.93 19.32 -6.31
C GLY A 21 12.83 18.59 -7.09
N LEU A 22 11.87 17.96 -6.38
CA LEU A 22 10.83 17.12 -6.99
C LEU A 22 9.45 17.80 -7.00
N GLU A 23 9.36 19.10 -6.74
CA GLU A 23 8.11 19.84 -6.59
C GLU A 23 7.23 19.82 -7.86
N GLU A 24 7.86 19.78 -9.04
CA GLU A 24 7.13 19.67 -10.30
C GLU A 24 6.60 18.24 -10.59
N GLN A 25 7.14 17.23 -9.91
CA GLN A 25 6.80 15.83 -10.14
C GLN A 25 5.91 15.26 -9.03
N MET A 26 6.03 15.77 -7.80
CA MET A 26 5.41 15.18 -6.62
C MET A 26 4.69 16.24 -5.78
N GLN A 27 3.41 16.01 -5.55
CA GLN A 27 2.58 16.82 -4.66
C GLN A 27 2.24 15.99 -3.42
N VAL A 28 2.41 16.57 -2.23
CA VAL A 28 1.98 15.98 -0.96
C VAL A 28 0.67 16.65 -0.53
N ILE A 29 -0.30 15.83 -0.13
CA ILE A 29 -1.60 16.27 0.40
C ILE A 29 -1.74 15.72 1.81
N CYS A 30 -1.91 16.62 2.78
CA CYS A 30 -2.23 16.24 4.15
C CYS A 30 -3.74 16.14 4.31
N ASP A 31 -4.30 14.95 4.11
CA ASP A 31 -5.74 14.70 4.25
C ASP A 31 -6.05 13.21 4.35
N ASP A 32 -7.31 12.89 4.68
CA ASP A 32 -7.82 11.52 4.65
C ASP A 32 -7.98 11.04 3.20
N LEU A 33 -7.56 9.82 2.94
CA LEU A 33 -7.68 9.18 1.63
C LEU A 33 -9.13 9.17 1.10
N LYS A 34 -10.14 9.21 1.97
CA LYS A 34 -11.56 9.32 1.62
C LYS A 34 -11.89 10.58 0.84
N ASN A 35 -11.12 11.65 1.06
CA ASN A 35 -11.31 12.95 0.42
C ASN A 35 -10.61 13.05 -0.94
N MET A 36 -9.80 12.07 -1.31
CA MET A 36 -9.04 12.08 -2.56
C MET A 36 -9.87 12.30 -3.83
N PRO A 37 -11.12 11.79 -3.95
CA PRO A 37 -11.94 12.09 -5.12
C PRO A 37 -12.15 13.58 -5.36
N ALA A 38 -12.16 14.41 -4.30
CA ALA A 38 -12.30 15.86 -4.43
C ALA A 38 -11.04 16.54 -5.00
N TYR A 39 -9.85 16.02 -4.71
CA TYR A 39 -8.59 16.56 -5.22
C TYR A 39 -8.31 16.19 -6.68
N ILE A 40 -8.83 15.05 -7.13
CA ILE A 40 -8.55 14.53 -8.48
C ILE A 40 -9.55 14.99 -9.53
N GLN A 41 -10.57 15.79 -9.15
CA GLN A 41 -11.64 16.40 -9.94
C GLN A 41 -11.57 16.14 -11.45
N GLY A 42 -12.25 15.07 -11.93
CA GLY A 42 -12.36 14.77 -13.36
C GLY A 42 -11.12 14.09 -13.99
N SER A 43 -9.97 14.17 -13.34
CA SER A 43 -8.75 13.48 -13.77
C SER A 43 -8.61 12.15 -13.04
N LYS A 44 -8.73 11.04 -13.76
CA LYS A 44 -8.49 9.70 -13.19
C LYS A 44 -6.99 9.39 -13.24
N VAL A 45 -6.52 8.58 -12.28
CA VAL A 45 -5.11 8.16 -12.22
C VAL A 45 -4.90 6.78 -12.85
N ASP A 46 -3.69 6.55 -13.35
CA ASP A 46 -3.33 5.28 -13.98
C ASP A 46 -2.94 4.22 -12.95
N MET A 47 -2.35 4.64 -11.83
CA MET A 47 -1.83 3.73 -10.81
C MET A 47 -1.93 4.32 -9.41
N ILE A 48 -2.23 3.46 -8.45
CA ILE A 48 -2.19 3.74 -7.02
C ILE A 48 -1.22 2.75 -6.37
N LEU A 49 -0.29 3.28 -5.59
CA LEU A 49 0.55 2.51 -4.68
C LEU A 49 0.02 2.71 -3.26
N CYS A 50 -0.19 1.64 -2.52
CA CYS A 50 -0.76 1.69 -1.18
C CYS A 50 0.06 0.84 -0.20
N ASN A 51 0.48 1.47 0.89
CA ASN A 51 1.08 0.79 2.03
C ASN A 51 0.22 1.11 3.27
N PRO A 52 -0.90 0.42 3.48
CA PRO A 52 -1.83 0.72 4.56
C PRO A 52 -1.30 0.23 5.90
N PRO A 53 -1.83 0.74 7.03
CA PRO A 53 -1.56 0.17 8.34
C PRO A 53 -2.00 -1.30 8.41
N TYR A 54 -1.14 -2.17 8.97
CA TYR A 54 -1.30 -3.62 8.88
C TYR A 54 -2.16 -4.24 9.99
N PHE A 55 -2.46 -3.52 11.05
CA PHE A 55 -3.04 -4.10 12.25
C PHE A 55 -4.57 -3.98 12.28
N LYS A 56 -5.27 -5.10 12.56
CA LYS A 56 -6.61 -5.03 13.16
C LYS A 56 -6.43 -4.49 14.58
N VAL A 57 -7.18 -3.48 14.95
CA VAL A 57 -7.30 -3.16 16.37
C VAL A 57 -8.12 -4.25 17.02
N ASP A 58 -7.49 -4.94 17.95
CA ASP A 58 -8.20 -5.75 18.91
C ASP A 58 -8.83 -4.80 19.95
N PRO A 59 -10.17 -4.74 20.06
CA PRO A 59 -10.85 -3.90 21.06
C PRO A 59 -10.44 -4.22 22.50
N HIS A 60 -9.83 -5.37 22.74
CA HIS A 60 -9.37 -5.86 24.04
C HIS A 60 -7.86 -5.67 24.28
N SER A 61 -7.12 -5.12 23.31
CA SER A 61 -5.70 -4.82 23.55
C SER A 61 -5.56 -3.66 24.53
N ASN A 62 -4.87 -3.89 25.66
CA ASN A 62 -4.47 -2.87 26.60
C ASN A 62 -3.49 -1.89 25.93
N LEU A 63 -3.98 -0.74 25.57
CA LEU A 63 -3.25 0.27 24.83
C LEU A 63 -2.57 1.21 25.80
N ASN A 64 -1.26 1.30 25.71
CA ASN A 64 -0.47 2.29 26.42
C ASN A 64 -0.73 3.70 25.84
N GLU A 65 -0.80 4.70 26.75
CA GLU A 65 -1.29 6.06 26.54
C GLU A 65 -0.38 7.00 25.73
N SER A 66 0.48 6.54 24.83
CA SER A 66 1.27 7.47 24.03
C SER A 66 0.48 8.02 22.83
N GLU A 67 0.62 9.32 22.54
CA GLU A 67 -0.02 9.97 21.39
C GLU A 67 0.28 9.27 20.05
N HIS A 68 1.44 8.62 19.91
CA HIS A 68 1.77 7.81 18.75
C HIS A 68 0.87 6.58 18.60
N TYR A 69 0.42 5.98 19.70
CA TYR A 69 -0.54 4.88 19.67
C TYR A 69 -1.97 5.37 19.42
N LEU A 70 -2.32 6.56 19.85
CA LEU A 70 -3.62 7.17 19.54
C LEU A 70 -3.73 7.52 18.05
N LEU A 71 -2.66 8.03 17.44
CA LEU A 71 -2.61 8.27 16.00
C LEU A 71 -2.65 6.97 15.20
N ALA A 72 -1.89 5.95 15.60
CA ALA A 72 -2.02 4.60 15.03
C ALA A 72 -3.44 4.03 15.19
N ARG A 73 -4.20 4.45 16.22
CA ARG A 73 -5.63 4.11 16.37
C ARG A 73 -6.56 4.90 15.45
N HIS A 74 -6.24 6.15 15.11
CA HIS A 74 -6.98 6.91 14.09
C HIS A 74 -6.76 6.34 12.68
N GLU A 75 -5.63 5.72 12.43
CA GLU A 75 -5.35 4.92 11.23
C GLU A 75 -6.28 3.71 11.08
N ILE A 76 -6.98 3.32 12.15
CA ILE A 76 -7.99 2.26 12.16
C ILE A 76 -9.22 2.58 11.30
N THR A 77 -9.46 3.83 11.03
CA THR A 77 -10.60 4.22 10.20
C THR A 77 -10.39 3.95 8.72
N THR A 78 -9.14 3.79 8.26
CA THR A 78 -8.84 3.43 6.88
C THR A 78 -8.71 1.92 6.77
N ASN A 79 -9.81 1.25 6.61
CA ASN A 79 -9.84 -0.18 6.41
C ASN A 79 -9.73 -0.56 4.91
N LEU A 80 -9.55 -1.83 4.63
CA LEU A 80 -9.43 -2.33 3.26
C LEU A 80 -10.61 -1.95 2.35
N ASP A 81 -11.83 -1.85 2.91
CA ASP A 81 -13.01 -1.42 2.18
C ASP A 81 -12.87 0.03 1.69
N GLU A 82 -12.40 0.92 2.56
CA GLU A 82 -12.19 2.34 2.22
C GLU A 82 -11.08 2.52 1.19
N ILE A 83 -9.98 1.78 1.32
CA ILE A 83 -8.89 1.78 0.34
C ILE A 83 -9.41 1.35 -1.03
N CYS A 84 -10.10 0.21 -1.09
CA CYS A 84 -10.63 -0.33 -2.34
C CYS A 84 -11.70 0.58 -2.96
N ARG A 85 -12.57 1.18 -2.14
CA ARG A 85 -13.59 2.15 -2.57
C ARG A 85 -12.96 3.40 -3.16
N SER A 86 -11.99 3.98 -2.47
CA SER A 86 -11.26 5.17 -2.94
C SER A 86 -10.50 4.86 -4.23
N ALA A 87 -9.78 3.74 -4.28
CA ALA A 87 -9.06 3.32 -5.47
C ALA A 87 -10.02 3.14 -6.66
N GLN A 88 -11.15 2.48 -6.46
CA GLN A 88 -12.18 2.30 -7.49
C GLN A 88 -12.70 3.64 -8.01
N SER A 89 -12.90 4.61 -7.14
CA SER A 89 -13.44 5.92 -7.53
C SER A 89 -12.48 6.76 -8.37
N ILE A 90 -11.17 6.70 -8.09
CA ILE A 90 -10.16 7.58 -8.69
C ILE A 90 -9.33 6.92 -9.82
N LEU A 91 -9.24 5.61 -9.88
CA LEU A 91 -8.55 4.90 -10.98
C LEU A 91 -9.30 5.07 -12.30
N LYS A 92 -8.56 5.19 -13.40
CA LYS A 92 -9.08 4.97 -14.74
C LYS A 92 -9.57 3.53 -14.91
N SER A 93 -10.44 3.26 -15.87
CA SER A 93 -10.70 1.88 -16.30
C SER A 93 -9.38 1.25 -16.76
N ASN A 94 -9.10 0.01 -16.36
CA ASN A 94 -7.81 -0.67 -16.48
C ASN A 94 -6.65 -0.04 -15.67
N GLY A 95 -6.90 0.98 -14.84
CA GLY A 95 -5.93 1.50 -13.89
C GLY A 95 -5.60 0.47 -12.79
N ARG A 96 -4.46 0.60 -12.17
CA ARG A 96 -3.87 -0.41 -11.29
C ARG A 96 -3.81 0.05 -9.84
N LEU A 97 -4.22 -0.82 -8.93
CA LEU A 97 -3.93 -0.72 -7.50
C LEU A 97 -2.83 -1.74 -7.16
N ALA A 98 -1.69 -1.27 -6.68
CA ALA A 98 -0.66 -2.12 -6.09
C ALA A 98 -0.58 -1.85 -4.59
N MET A 99 -0.61 -2.92 -3.79
CA MET A 99 -0.65 -2.83 -2.34
C MET A 99 0.35 -3.79 -1.72
N VAL A 100 1.02 -3.35 -0.66
CA VAL A 100 1.79 -4.20 0.24
C VAL A 100 0.97 -4.46 1.49
N HIS A 101 0.95 -5.69 1.99
CA HIS A 101 0.22 -6.06 3.20
C HIS A 101 0.79 -7.31 3.87
N ARG A 102 0.23 -7.68 5.01
CA ARG A 102 0.58 -8.93 5.70
C ARG A 102 -0.14 -10.14 5.06
N PRO A 103 0.49 -11.33 5.01
CA PRO A 103 -0.09 -12.54 4.42
C PRO A 103 -1.38 -13.02 5.12
N ASP A 104 -1.50 -12.82 6.42
CA ASP A 104 -2.68 -13.19 7.21
C ASP A 104 -3.97 -12.45 6.80
N ARG A 105 -3.83 -11.37 6.02
CA ARG A 105 -4.95 -10.57 5.50
C ARG A 105 -5.31 -10.89 4.04
N LEU A 106 -4.67 -11.89 3.44
CA LEU A 106 -4.86 -12.19 2.00
C LEU A 106 -6.34 -12.44 1.65
N LEU A 107 -7.05 -13.20 2.45
CA LEU A 107 -8.46 -13.52 2.17
C LEU A 107 -9.35 -12.28 2.26
N ASP A 108 -9.14 -11.43 3.27
CA ASP A 108 -9.85 -10.16 3.42
C ASP A 108 -9.57 -9.23 2.22
N ILE A 109 -8.31 -9.16 1.80
CA ILE A 109 -7.89 -8.33 0.65
C ILE A 109 -8.58 -8.80 -0.63
N LEU A 110 -8.56 -10.11 -0.92
CA LEU A 110 -9.20 -10.65 -2.12
C LEU A 110 -10.70 -10.41 -2.13
N ASP A 111 -11.37 -10.52 -0.98
CA ASP A 111 -12.81 -10.23 -0.85
C ASP A 111 -13.10 -8.74 -1.12
N MET A 112 -12.34 -7.82 -0.51
CA MET A 112 -12.53 -6.39 -0.72
C MET A 112 -12.23 -5.96 -2.16
N LEU A 113 -11.17 -6.47 -2.76
CA LEU A 113 -10.86 -6.20 -4.16
C LEU A 113 -12.01 -6.63 -5.07
N LYS A 114 -12.55 -7.82 -4.85
CA LYS A 114 -13.68 -8.34 -5.64
C LYS A 114 -14.95 -7.48 -5.46
N ARG A 115 -15.27 -7.07 -4.23
CA ARG A 115 -16.45 -6.21 -3.94
C ARG A 115 -16.39 -4.87 -4.66
N HIS A 116 -15.19 -4.33 -4.87
CA HIS A 116 -14.98 -3.02 -5.50
C HIS A 116 -14.58 -3.10 -6.98
N ASN A 117 -14.85 -4.20 -7.68
CA ASN A 117 -14.51 -4.38 -9.10
C ASN A 117 -13.01 -4.13 -9.42
N LEU A 118 -12.16 -4.51 -8.49
CA LEU A 118 -10.70 -4.52 -8.64
C LEU A 118 -10.27 -5.98 -8.84
N ALA A 119 -9.95 -6.37 -10.07
CA ALA A 119 -9.58 -7.74 -10.40
C ALA A 119 -8.13 -8.03 -10.03
N PRO A 120 -7.83 -8.93 -9.07
CA PRO A 120 -6.45 -9.32 -8.76
C PRO A 120 -5.75 -9.89 -9.99
N LYS A 121 -4.49 -9.51 -10.22
CA LYS A 121 -3.70 -9.96 -11.37
C LYS A 121 -2.38 -10.59 -11.00
N ARG A 122 -1.71 -10.05 -9.98
CA ARG A 122 -0.42 -10.56 -9.51
C ARG A 122 -0.38 -10.61 -8.00
N LEU A 123 0.20 -11.66 -7.47
CA LEU A 123 0.51 -11.82 -6.06
C LEU A 123 1.96 -12.27 -5.94
N GLN A 124 2.70 -11.69 -5.01
CA GLN A 124 4.04 -12.13 -4.65
C GLN A 124 4.18 -12.14 -3.13
N PHE A 125 4.68 -13.24 -2.58
CA PHE A 125 5.01 -13.30 -1.17
C PHE A 125 6.45 -12.87 -0.95
N VAL A 126 6.67 -12.10 0.11
CA VAL A 126 7.98 -11.60 0.51
C VAL A 126 8.41 -12.32 1.78
N TYR A 127 9.60 -12.87 1.74
CA TYR A 127 10.21 -13.65 2.82
C TYR A 127 11.42 -12.90 3.36
N PRO A 128 11.55 -12.74 4.69
CA PRO A 128 12.73 -12.11 5.27
C PRO A 128 14.00 -12.92 5.00
N LYS A 129 13.90 -14.25 5.01
CA LYS A 129 14.94 -15.24 4.64
C LYS A 129 14.27 -16.48 4.05
N ARG A 130 15.04 -17.29 3.32
CA ARG A 130 14.56 -18.51 2.64
C ARG A 130 13.81 -19.47 3.57
N GLU A 131 14.32 -19.68 4.79
CA GLU A 131 13.78 -20.65 5.76
C GLU A 131 12.74 -20.04 6.73
N LYS A 132 12.30 -18.81 6.47
CA LYS A 132 11.27 -18.14 7.29
C LYS A 132 9.93 -18.13 6.57
N GLU A 133 8.87 -17.92 7.31
CA GLU A 133 7.55 -17.66 6.73
C GLU A 133 7.52 -16.29 6.05
N ALA A 134 6.67 -16.16 5.05
CA ALA A 134 6.40 -14.87 4.42
C ALA A 134 5.83 -13.90 5.46
N ASN A 135 6.42 -12.72 5.57
CA ASN A 135 5.95 -11.67 6.48
C ASN A 135 5.20 -10.54 5.75
N MET A 136 5.34 -10.46 4.44
CA MET A 136 4.63 -9.48 3.60
C MET A 136 4.11 -10.16 2.33
N LEU A 137 3.10 -9.56 1.73
CA LEU A 137 2.66 -9.84 0.36
C LEU A 137 2.56 -8.56 -0.45
N LEU A 138 2.80 -8.69 -1.74
CA LEU A 138 2.56 -7.66 -2.75
C LEU A 138 1.41 -8.13 -3.62
N ILE A 139 0.40 -7.30 -3.81
CA ILE A 139 -0.74 -7.64 -4.67
C ILE A 139 -1.03 -6.49 -5.64
N GLU A 140 -1.27 -6.84 -6.90
CA GLU A 140 -1.72 -5.91 -7.92
C GLU A 140 -3.12 -6.32 -8.39
N ALA A 141 -4.00 -5.34 -8.47
CA ALA A 141 -5.34 -5.49 -9.03
C ALA A 141 -5.61 -4.43 -10.09
N ILE A 142 -6.49 -4.72 -11.04
CA ILE A 142 -6.86 -3.83 -12.15
C ILE A 142 -8.34 -3.49 -12.02
N LYS A 143 -8.66 -2.19 -12.10
CA LYS A 143 -10.04 -1.71 -12.11
C LYS A 143 -10.76 -2.18 -13.38
N ASP A 144 -11.99 -2.67 -13.21
CA ASP A 144 -12.87 -3.19 -14.27
C ASP A 144 -12.21 -4.32 -15.10
N GLY A 145 -11.15 -4.94 -14.56
CA GLY A 145 -10.44 -6.03 -15.22
C GLY A 145 -11.20 -7.36 -15.16
N SER A 146 -10.85 -8.28 -16.07
CA SER A 146 -11.31 -9.68 -15.99
C SER A 146 -10.69 -10.37 -14.78
N THR A 147 -11.41 -11.25 -14.11
CA THR A 147 -10.89 -12.11 -13.04
C THR A 147 -9.96 -13.22 -13.52
N SER A 148 -9.87 -13.45 -14.83
CA SER A 148 -8.95 -14.44 -15.43
C SER A 148 -7.49 -13.94 -15.42
N GLY A 149 -6.54 -14.89 -15.51
CA GLY A 149 -5.13 -14.56 -15.66
C GLY A 149 -4.42 -14.10 -14.38
N PHE A 150 -4.95 -14.43 -13.21
CA PHE A 150 -4.26 -14.21 -11.93
C PHE A 150 -2.98 -15.05 -11.86
N LYS A 151 -1.88 -14.43 -11.46
CA LYS A 151 -0.56 -15.07 -11.35
C LYS A 151 -0.01 -14.92 -9.94
N VAL A 152 0.51 -16.02 -9.40
CA VAL A 152 1.39 -15.98 -8.22
C VAL A 152 2.83 -16.01 -8.74
N LEU A 153 3.58 -14.96 -8.39
CA LEU A 153 4.97 -14.81 -8.80
C LEU A 153 5.90 -15.62 -7.90
N PRO A 154 7.12 -15.93 -8.33
CA PRO A 154 8.14 -16.52 -7.46
C PRO A 154 8.31 -15.72 -6.17
N PRO A 155 8.67 -16.38 -5.05
CA PRO A 155 8.86 -15.70 -3.78
C PRO A 155 10.01 -14.68 -3.85
N LEU A 156 9.83 -13.50 -3.25
CA LEU A 156 10.88 -12.51 -3.10
C LEU A 156 11.59 -12.73 -1.75
N ILE A 157 12.87 -13.10 -1.79
CA ILE A 157 13.68 -13.32 -0.59
C ILE A 157 14.49 -12.05 -0.31
N VAL A 158 14.34 -11.47 0.88
CA VAL A 158 14.97 -10.18 1.20
C VAL A 158 16.45 -10.35 1.56
N HIS A 159 16.76 -11.28 2.45
CA HIS A 159 18.13 -11.44 2.96
C HIS A 159 18.69 -12.84 2.68
N ASN A 160 19.98 -12.88 2.45
CA ASN A 160 20.80 -14.08 2.51
C ASN A 160 20.96 -14.56 3.96
N ASP A 161 21.56 -15.75 4.16
CA ASP A 161 21.75 -16.31 5.51
C ASP A 161 22.66 -15.45 6.38
N ASP A 162 23.63 -14.78 5.78
CA ASP A 162 24.54 -13.82 6.44
C ASP A 162 23.91 -12.47 6.81
N GLY A 163 22.66 -12.22 6.39
CA GLY A 163 21.93 -10.98 6.65
C GLY A 163 22.10 -9.89 5.60
N SER A 164 22.93 -10.09 4.59
CA SER A 164 23.03 -9.19 3.43
C SER A 164 21.77 -9.24 2.58
N TYR A 165 21.50 -8.19 1.79
CA TYR A 165 20.43 -8.24 0.78
C TYR A 165 20.75 -9.24 -0.33
N THR A 166 19.70 -9.94 -0.80
CA THR A 166 19.84 -10.77 -2.00
C THR A 166 20.14 -9.91 -3.24
N PRO A 167 20.73 -10.49 -4.30
CA PRO A 167 20.98 -9.75 -5.55
C PRO A 167 19.72 -9.10 -6.12
N GLU A 168 18.58 -9.79 -6.04
CA GLU A 168 17.29 -9.26 -6.51
C GLU A 168 16.87 -8.00 -5.73
N ILE A 169 17.04 -7.98 -4.42
CA ILE A 169 16.76 -6.80 -3.59
C ILE A 169 17.77 -5.68 -3.85
N GLN A 170 19.03 -6.01 -4.06
CA GLN A 170 20.06 -5.02 -4.40
C GLN A 170 19.72 -4.34 -5.74
N GLU A 171 19.30 -5.11 -6.73
CA GLU A 171 18.85 -4.57 -8.03
C GLU A 171 17.64 -3.64 -7.87
N ILE A 172 16.65 -4.02 -7.04
CA ILE A 172 15.45 -3.18 -6.77
C ILE A 172 15.82 -1.85 -6.10
N TYR A 173 16.77 -1.84 -5.17
CA TYR A 173 17.09 -0.63 -4.41
C TYR A 173 18.15 0.27 -5.07
N TYR A 174 19.11 -0.31 -5.77
CA TYR A 174 20.29 0.43 -6.22
C TYR A 174 20.44 0.43 -7.74
N GLY A 175 19.64 -0.35 -8.45
CA GLY A 175 19.78 -0.56 -9.89
C GLY A 175 20.99 -1.47 -10.22
N SER A 176 21.07 -1.92 -11.45
CA SER A 176 22.22 -2.64 -12.01
C SER A 176 23.19 -1.67 -12.67
#